data_4143a30b2dd0a6a7c02b17c28d9dfd94
#
_entry.id   4143a30b2dd0a6a7c02b17c28d9dfd94
#
_cell.length_a   1.000
_cell.length_b   1.000
_cell.length_c   1.000
_cell.angle_alpha   90.00
_cell.angle_beta   90.00
_cell.angle_gamma   90.00
#
_symmetry.space_group_name_H-M   'P 1'
#
loop_
_entity.id
_entity.type
_entity.pdbx_description
1 polymer ?
#
loop_
_entity_poly.entity_id
_entity_poly.type
_entity_poly.pdbx_seq_one_letter_code
_entity_poly.pdbx_strand_id
1 'polypeptide(L)'
;MSYLKTCYGLIAAGVLLSVSAPGFAGSLPADKCYFFKTDSSKKRDYTADQVAATRTWGTRTIPRSAAVGSEVLDETLLLTPEKFKDYEGLVCAKSATITAKYTSAAAPVSGINPPDYPNAAGKVYPTNIAGIGMITKYKIVGMDKGQYFPMTLPMTTDSGFRSGIPLGVTLIKTGDISPGTHVVTGTTSLSAGGEVFETSDFKLSVFVENCSIPNKGATTQVVMDEASIINLNPTGPAQPFSIPLTNCSTGPASDNIANVLFDGIGGSSNADASNGVLGLDKSSKASGIGIQLLKEDGVTPFPLGKATQVGAVEKGDMTLNFNARYIRTSAKPQPGSANAKASFTVSYK
;
A
#
# COMPACT_ATOMS: atom_id res chain seq x y z
N MET A 1 20.49 1.59 -2.97
CA MET A 1 20.16 2.53 -4.06
C MET A 1 18.68 2.86 -3.92
N SER A 2 18.44 4.13 -3.62
CA SER A 2 17.13 4.68 -3.27
C SER A 2 16.22 4.72 -4.50
N TYR A 3 15.06 4.06 -4.45
CA TYR A 3 14.03 4.21 -5.47
C TYR A 3 13.21 5.47 -5.17
N LEU A 4 13.33 6.46 -6.06
CA LEU A 4 12.44 7.61 -6.11
C LEU A 4 11.00 7.13 -6.36
N LYS A 5 10.15 7.27 -5.36
CA LYS A 5 8.69 7.20 -5.53
C LYS A 5 8.24 8.54 -6.15
N THR A 6 8.07 8.57 -7.44
CA THR A 6 7.41 9.69 -8.12
C THR A 6 5.91 9.42 -8.15
N CYS A 7 5.22 9.73 -7.06
CA CYS A 7 3.77 9.90 -7.09
C CYS A 7 3.47 11.37 -7.39
N TYR A 8 3.02 11.67 -8.60
CA TYR A 8 2.32 12.92 -8.90
C TYR A 8 0.91 12.84 -8.28
N GLY A 9 0.83 13.13 -6.97
CA GLY A 9 -0.41 13.53 -6.35
C GLY A 9 -0.46 15.07 -6.38
N LEU A 10 -1.44 15.62 -7.05
CA LEU A 10 -1.81 17.03 -6.89
C LEU A 10 -2.13 17.24 -5.41
N ILE A 11 -1.13 17.72 -4.67
CA ILE A 11 -1.33 18.27 -3.34
C ILE A 11 -2.02 19.62 -3.60
N ALA A 12 -3.33 19.63 -3.52
CA ALA A 12 -4.03 20.86 -3.19
C ALA A 12 -3.53 21.22 -1.78
N ALA A 13 -2.54 22.09 -1.72
CA ALA A 13 -2.08 22.70 -0.49
C ALA A 13 -3.25 23.52 0.05
N GLY A 14 -4.09 22.89 0.86
CA GLY A 14 -5.02 23.59 1.72
C GLY A 14 -4.19 24.42 2.69
N VAL A 15 -4.05 25.68 2.41
CA VAL A 15 -3.42 26.65 3.31
C VAL A 15 -4.29 26.68 4.57
N LEU A 16 -3.81 25.99 5.61
CA LEU A 16 -4.31 26.15 6.96
C LEU A 16 -3.87 27.55 7.45
N LEU A 17 -4.63 28.54 7.05
CA LEU A 17 -4.57 29.83 7.69
C LEU A 17 -5.07 29.62 9.13
N SER A 18 -4.15 29.64 10.09
CA SER A 18 -4.48 29.96 11.48
C SER A 18 -5.01 31.40 11.48
N VAL A 19 -6.30 31.54 11.24
CA VAL A 19 -6.96 32.82 11.40
C VAL A 19 -7.15 32.97 12.90
N SER A 20 -6.34 33.83 13.52
CA SER A 20 -6.73 34.45 14.78
C SER A 20 -8.15 35.03 14.57
N ALA A 21 -9.12 34.46 15.26
CA ALA A 21 -10.51 34.81 15.07
C ALA A 21 -10.67 36.31 15.31
N PRO A 22 -11.20 37.10 14.35
CA PRO A 22 -11.52 38.49 14.62
C PRO A 22 -12.56 38.55 15.74
N GLY A 23 -12.33 39.40 16.72
CA GLY A 23 -12.96 39.55 17.99
C GLY A 23 -14.40 39.03 18.13
N PHE A 24 -14.56 38.05 19.00
CA PHE A 24 -15.87 37.61 19.44
C PHE A 24 -16.52 38.68 20.30
N ALA A 25 -17.71 39.15 19.92
CA ALA A 25 -18.54 39.93 20.76
C ALA A 25 -19.32 39.04 21.77
N GLY A 26 -18.65 38.07 22.37
CA GLY A 26 -19.10 37.11 23.38
C GLY A 26 -18.10 36.00 23.52
N SER A 27 -17.70 35.63 24.73
CA SER A 27 -16.84 34.47 24.97
C SER A 27 -17.58 33.20 24.55
N LEU A 28 -16.90 32.32 23.79
CA LEU A 28 -17.40 30.97 23.59
C LEU A 28 -17.64 30.31 24.95
N PRO A 29 -18.75 29.57 25.13
CA PRO A 29 -18.92 28.78 26.33
C PRO A 29 -17.70 27.87 26.57
N ALA A 30 -17.25 27.81 27.80
CA ALA A 30 -16.03 27.12 28.20
C ALA A 30 -16.10 25.62 27.82
N ASP A 31 -14.94 25.03 27.59
CA ASP A 31 -14.69 23.60 27.49
C ASP A 31 -15.22 22.85 26.26
N LYS A 32 -15.84 23.53 25.28
CA LYS A 32 -16.47 22.88 24.11
C LYS A 32 -15.91 23.32 22.78
N CYS A 33 -16.25 22.54 21.75
CA CYS A 33 -16.07 22.89 20.35
C CYS A 33 -17.41 23.10 19.67
N TYR A 34 -17.45 23.99 18.70
CA TYR A 34 -18.68 24.40 18.01
C TYR A 34 -18.44 24.45 16.51
N PHE A 35 -19.38 23.92 15.73
CA PHE A 35 -19.44 24.22 14.31
C PHE A 35 -20.01 25.61 14.08
N PHE A 36 -19.55 26.30 13.06
CA PHE A 36 -20.07 27.65 12.77
C PHE A 36 -20.30 27.85 11.27
N LYS A 37 -21.25 28.70 10.97
CA LYS A 37 -21.48 29.32 9.68
C LYS A 37 -21.64 30.82 9.86
N THR A 38 -21.32 31.59 8.83
CA THR A 38 -21.48 33.03 8.83
C THR A 38 -22.75 33.38 8.04
N ASP A 39 -23.66 34.09 8.66
CA ASP A 39 -24.87 34.56 7.97
C ASP A 39 -24.59 35.75 7.03
N SER A 40 -25.61 36.19 6.28
CA SER A 40 -25.51 37.31 5.34
C SER A 40 -25.15 38.65 6.05
N SER A 41 -25.34 38.75 7.34
CA SER A 41 -24.98 39.91 8.16
C SER A 41 -23.57 39.83 8.74
N LYS A 42 -22.78 38.82 8.37
CA LYS A 42 -21.43 38.48 8.88
C LYS A 42 -21.40 38.07 10.35
N LYS A 43 -22.54 37.73 10.92
CA LYS A 43 -22.63 37.14 12.24
C LYS A 43 -22.43 35.65 12.18
N ARG A 44 -21.65 35.09 13.11
CA ARG A 44 -21.41 33.65 13.20
C ARG A 44 -22.43 32.98 14.10
N ASP A 45 -23.09 31.98 13.54
CA ASP A 45 -23.95 31.08 14.32
C ASP A 45 -23.14 29.85 14.71
N TYR A 46 -23.22 29.46 15.97
CA TYR A 46 -22.51 28.34 16.57
C TYR A 46 -23.47 27.22 16.94
N THR A 47 -23.13 26.01 16.64
CA THR A 47 -23.92 24.83 17.02
C THR A 47 -23.03 23.74 17.60
N ALA A 48 -23.54 23.03 18.58
CA ALA A 48 -22.89 21.88 19.22
C ALA A 48 -23.30 20.56 18.56
N ASP A 49 -23.72 20.58 17.30
CA ASP A 49 -24.13 19.38 16.57
C ASP A 49 -23.01 18.33 16.49
N GLN A 50 -23.44 17.08 16.50
CA GLN A 50 -22.55 15.97 16.19
C GLN A 50 -22.46 15.76 14.68
N VAL A 51 -21.25 15.52 14.20
CA VAL A 51 -20.98 15.21 12.80
C VAL A 51 -20.49 13.78 12.70
N ALA A 52 -21.11 13.03 11.79
CA ALA A 52 -20.64 11.71 11.40
C ALA A 52 -19.99 11.77 10.01
N ALA A 53 -18.85 11.14 9.86
CA ALA A 53 -18.16 11.02 8.59
C ALA A 53 -17.86 9.56 8.29
N THR A 54 -18.10 9.14 7.03
CA THR A 54 -17.70 7.81 6.56
C THR A 54 -16.60 7.99 5.52
N ARG A 55 -15.57 7.15 5.59
CA ARG A 55 -14.40 7.18 4.74
C ARG A 55 -14.12 5.82 4.17
N THR A 56 -13.86 5.81 2.88
CA THR A 56 -13.51 4.57 2.18
C THR A 56 -12.26 4.80 1.35
N TRP A 57 -11.27 3.94 1.53
CA TRP A 57 -10.10 3.86 0.66
C TRP A 57 -10.25 2.73 -0.33
N GLY A 58 -9.65 2.89 -1.50
CA GLY A 58 -9.53 1.81 -2.48
C GLY A 58 -8.64 0.67 -1.97
N THR A 59 -8.62 -0.42 -2.73
CA THR A 59 -7.82 -1.61 -2.38
C THR A 59 -6.33 -1.30 -2.44
N ARG A 60 -5.60 -1.75 -1.42
CA ARG A 60 -4.14 -1.70 -1.33
C ARG A 60 -3.58 -3.10 -1.11
N THR A 61 -2.49 -3.41 -1.78
CA THR A 61 -1.77 -4.66 -1.54
C THR A 61 -0.85 -4.50 -0.34
N ILE A 62 -0.91 -5.43 0.60
CA ILE A 62 -0.03 -5.48 1.75
C ILE A 62 0.84 -6.74 1.71
N PRO A 63 2.14 -6.63 2.05
CA PRO A 63 3.04 -7.77 2.02
C PRO A 63 2.79 -8.68 3.21
N ARG A 64 2.55 -9.96 2.94
CA ARG A 64 2.41 -10.96 4.01
C ARG A 64 3.73 -11.22 4.74
N SER A 65 4.85 -11.07 4.05
CA SER A 65 6.21 -11.30 4.58
C SER A 65 6.76 -10.19 5.45
N ALA A 66 6.00 -9.09 5.67
CA ALA A 66 6.44 -8.02 6.56
C ALA A 66 6.73 -8.56 7.96
N ALA A 67 7.73 -8.01 8.64
CA ALA A 67 8.05 -8.40 10.02
C ALA A 67 6.94 -7.95 10.99
N VAL A 68 6.73 -8.71 12.06
CA VAL A 68 5.82 -8.29 13.14
C VAL A 68 6.35 -6.99 13.75
N GLY A 69 5.46 -6.01 13.92
CA GLY A 69 5.78 -4.65 14.38
C GLY A 69 6.07 -3.67 13.24
N SER A 70 6.29 -4.11 12.00
CA SER A 70 6.53 -3.19 10.88
C SER A 70 5.24 -2.62 10.30
N GLU A 71 5.38 -1.45 9.68
CA GLU A 71 4.34 -0.87 8.84
C GLU A 71 4.07 -1.77 7.64
N VAL A 72 2.79 -2.02 7.36
CA VAL A 72 2.35 -2.68 6.13
C VAL A 72 1.60 -1.74 5.19
N LEU A 73 1.07 -0.64 5.73
CA LEU A 73 0.38 0.39 4.95
C LEU A 73 0.24 1.68 5.76
N ASP A 74 0.50 2.84 5.16
CA ASP A 74 0.16 4.16 5.70
C ASP A 74 -0.75 4.92 4.74
N GLU A 75 -1.92 5.30 5.21
CA GLU A 75 -2.90 6.05 4.43
C GLU A 75 -3.35 7.30 5.18
N THR A 76 -3.39 8.39 4.44
CA THR A 76 -3.93 9.65 4.97
C THR A 76 -5.11 10.09 4.14
N LEU A 77 -6.22 10.37 4.80
CA LEU A 77 -7.40 10.92 4.15
C LEU A 77 -7.75 12.28 4.74
N LEU A 78 -8.00 13.23 3.86
CA LEU A 78 -8.61 14.49 4.27
C LEU A 78 -10.08 14.24 4.53
N LEU A 79 -10.52 14.63 5.72
CA LEU A 79 -11.89 14.52 6.16
C LEU A 79 -12.65 15.76 5.79
N THR A 80 -13.52 15.65 4.83
CA THR A 80 -14.60 16.62 4.66
C THR A 80 -15.89 15.91 5.01
N PRO A 81 -16.38 16.00 6.27
CA PRO A 81 -17.68 15.47 6.61
C PRO A 81 -18.75 16.07 5.68
N GLU A 82 -19.73 15.28 5.26
CA GLU A 82 -20.78 15.82 4.38
C GLU A 82 -21.49 17.04 4.98
N LYS A 83 -21.64 17.06 6.30
CA LYS A 83 -22.18 18.21 7.02
C LYS A 83 -21.25 19.44 7.06
N PHE A 84 -19.95 19.32 6.77
CA PHE A 84 -19.10 20.50 6.58
C PHE A 84 -19.51 21.34 5.36
N LYS A 85 -20.35 20.81 4.47
CA LYS A 85 -21.00 21.63 3.44
C LYS A 85 -21.95 22.68 4.02
N ASP A 86 -22.49 22.39 5.20
CA ASP A 86 -23.43 23.29 5.91
C ASP A 86 -22.74 24.23 6.88
N TYR A 87 -21.45 24.00 7.18
CA TYR A 87 -20.64 24.78 8.10
C TYR A 87 -19.36 25.29 7.46
N GLU A 88 -18.91 26.47 7.87
CA GLU A 88 -17.64 27.04 7.40
C GLU A 88 -16.43 26.49 8.18
N GLY A 89 -16.67 25.92 9.34
CA GLY A 89 -15.60 25.35 10.15
C GLY A 89 -16.03 24.95 11.56
N LEU A 90 -15.03 24.52 12.32
CA LEU A 90 -15.11 24.16 13.73
C LEU A 90 -14.25 25.15 14.53
N VAL A 91 -14.72 25.61 15.68
CA VAL A 91 -13.95 26.41 16.65
C VAL A 91 -14.04 25.78 18.02
N CYS A 92 -12.93 25.72 18.74
CA CYS A 92 -12.87 25.22 20.11
C CYS A 92 -12.46 26.35 21.04
N ALA A 93 -13.12 26.42 22.20
CA ALA A 93 -12.80 27.40 23.24
C ALA A 93 -11.38 27.15 23.77
N LYS A 94 -10.71 28.22 24.21
CA LYS A 94 -9.37 28.21 24.79
C LYS A 94 -9.16 27.20 25.93
N SER A 95 -10.21 26.97 26.73
CA SER A 95 -10.20 26.04 27.85
C SER A 95 -10.59 24.61 27.45
N ALA A 96 -11.00 24.39 26.20
CA ALA A 96 -11.41 23.05 25.74
C ALA A 96 -10.24 22.07 25.72
N THR A 97 -10.53 20.86 26.11
CA THR A 97 -9.61 19.72 25.95
C THR A 97 -10.22 18.76 24.96
N ILE A 98 -9.57 18.65 23.77
CA ILE A 98 -10.00 17.71 22.75
C ILE A 98 -9.44 16.33 23.10
N THR A 99 -10.30 15.32 23.13
CA THR A 99 -9.91 13.91 23.26
C THR A 99 -10.28 13.18 21.98
N ALA A 100 -9.30 12.46 21.43
CA ALA A 100 -9.49 11.60 20.27
C ALA A 100 -9.23 10.15 20.67
N LYS A 101 -10.15 9.24 20.32
CA LYS A 101 -10.06 7.82 20.66
C LYS A 101 -10.79 6.93 19.66
N TYR A 102 -10.51 5.63 19.73
CA TYR A 102 -11.36 4.62 19.10
C TYR A 102 -12.64 4.45 19.91
N THR A 103 -13.75 4.19 19.24
CA THR A 103 -15.04 3.92 19.92
C THR A 103 -15.10 2.48 20.44
N SER A 104 -14.30 1.56 19.89
CA SER A 104 -14.18 0.21 20.42
C SER A 104 -13.43 0.20 21.75
N ALA A 105 -13.87 -0.66 22.67
CA ALA A 105 -13.24 -0.84 23.98
C ALA A 105 -12.01 -1.79 23.95
N ALA A 106 -11.49 -2.12 22.79
CA ALA A 106 -10.35 -3.03 22.66
C ALA A 106 -9.10 -2.42 23.32
N ALA A 107 -8.32 -3.26 24.01
CA ALA A 107 -7.01 -2.88 24.52
C ALA A 107 -5.97 -2.88 23.39
N PRO A 108 -4.90 -2.08 23.50
CA PRO A 108 -3.78 -2.17 22.58
C PRO A 108 -3.17 -3.58 22.55
N VAL A 109 -2.65 -3.97 21.40
CA VAL A 109 -1.94 -5.25 21.22
C VAL A 109 -0.64 -5.21 22.02
N SER A 110 -0.48 -6.14 22.94
CA SER A 110 0.70 -6.19 23.80
C SER A 110 1.97 -6.59 23.03
N GLY A 111 3.11 -6.01 23.40
CA GLY A 111 4.41 -6.37 22.84
C GLY A 111 4.69 -5.84 21.43
N ILE A 112 3.79 -5.08 20.83
CA ILE A 112 3.99 -4.49 19.51
C ILE A 112 4.46 -3.04 19.66
N ASN A 113 5.71 -2.80 19.29
CA ASN A 113 6.34 -1.48 19.29
C ASN A 113 6.87 -1.17 17.89
N PRO A 114 6.14 -0.42 17.06
CA PRO A 114 6.56 -0.14 15.70
C PRO A 114 7.86 0.68 15.68
N PRO A 115 8.94 0.21 15.03
CA PRO A 115 10.24 0.90 15.06
C PRO A 115 10.20 2.27 14.39
N ASP A 116 9.39 2.42 13.35
CA ASP A 116 9.25 3.67 12.59
C ASP A 116 8.30 4.68 13.28
N TYR A 117 7.63 4.25 14.35
CA TYR A 117 6.64 5.02 15.10
C TYR A 117 6.86 4.94 16.61
N PRO A 118 7.99 5.43 17.14
CA PRO A 118 8.33 5.27 18.57
C PRO A 118 7.29 5.88 19.52
N ASN A 119 6.62 6.96 19.10
CA ASN A 119 5.56 7.60 19.90
C ASN A 119 4.22 6.81 19.86
N ALA A 120 4.14 5.74 19.09
CA ALA A 120 3.00 4.83 19.05
C ALA A 120 3.21 3.56 19.87
N ALA A 121 4.30 3.46 20.64
CA ALA A 121 4.53 2.36 21.56
C ALA A 121 3.34 2.21 22.53
N GLY A 122 2.79 0.99 22.62
CA GLY A 122 1.59 0.71 23.42
C GLY A 122 0.28 1.34 22.87
N LYS A 123 0.27 1.82 21.63
CA LYS A 123 -0.90 2.42 20.96
C LYS A 123 -1.28 1.72 19.66
N VAL A 124 -0.79 0.50 19.43
CA VAL A 124 -1.23 -0.33 18.32
C VAL A 124 -2.52 -1.04 18.72
N TYR A 125 -3.63 -0.66 18.14
CA TYR A 125 -4.94 -1.26 18.43
C TYR A 125 -5.26 -2.37 17.44
N PRO A 126 -5.94 -3.45 17.88
CA PRO A 126 -6.34 -4.51 16.97
C PRO A 126 -7.37 -3.97 15.96
N THR A 127 -7.33 -4.50 14.75
CA THR A 127 -8.39 -4.33 13.76
C THR A 127 -9.35 -5.52 13.80
N ASN A 128 -10.36 -5.48 12.93
CA ASN A 128 -11.23 -6.64 12.71
C ASN A 128 -10.54 -7.78 11.93
N ILE A 129 -9.27 -7.60 11.52
CA ILE A 129 -8.49 -8.61 10.79
C ILE A 129 -7.38 -9.15 11.70
N ALA A 130 -7.36 -10.45 11.93
CA ALA A 130 -6.29 -11.10 12.68
C ALA A 130 -4.92 -10.81 12.03
N GLY A 131 -3.91 -10.52 12.84
CA GLY A 131 -2.56 -10.23 12.37
C GLY A 131 -2.34 -8.80 11.87
N ILE A 132 -3.38 -7.95 11.88
CA ILE A 132 -3.30 -6.53 11.53
C ILE A 132 -3.75 -5.68 12.72
N GLY A 133 -2.86 -4.84 13.20
CA GLY A 133 -3.17 -3.74 14.10
C GLY A 133 -3.16 -2.40 13.37
N MET A 134 -3.56 -1.35 14.06
CA MET A 134 -3.55 0.00 13.52
C MET A 134 -3.08 1.01 14.56
N ILE A 135 -2.42 2.05 14.08
CA ILE A 135 -2.22 3.30 14.79
C ILE A 135 -2.90 4.41 14.01
N THR A 136 -3.50 5.34 14.72
CA THR A 136 -4.27 6.42 14.09
C THR A 136 -3.85 7.76 14.71
N LYS A 137 -3.79 8.78 13.88
CA LYS A 137 -3.53 10.16 14.31
C LYS A 137 -4.33 11.15 13.48
N TYR A 138 -4.64 12.29 14.05
CA TYR A 138 -5.05 13.45 13.25
C TYR A 138 -3.80 14.19 12.78
N LYS A 139 -3.72 14.49 11.48
CA LYS A 139 -2.65 15.32 10.90
C LYS A 139 -3.12 16.77 10.87
N ILE A 140 -3.13 17.42 12.04
CA ILE A 140 -3.44 18.84 12.18
C ILE A 140 -2.13 19.60 12.20
N VAL A 141 -1.93 20.53 11.25
CA VAL A 141 -0.70 21.33 11.16
C VAL A 141 -0.42 22.06 12.49
N GLY A 142 0.78 21.86 13.02
CA GLY A 142 1.18 22.39 14.32
C GLY A 142 0.75 21.56 15.54
N MET A 143 -0.07 20.55 15.35
CA MET A 143 -0.57 19.66 16.42
C MET A 143 -0.20 18.18 16.17
N ASP A 144 0.37 17.87 15.04
CA ASP A 144 0.69 16.52 14.55
C ASP A 144 1.98 15.93 15.13
N LYS A 145 2.53 16.51 16.20
CA LYS A 145 3.80 16.08 16.82
C LYS A 145 3.77 14.63 17.35
N GLY A 146 3.40 13.69 16.47
CA GLY A 146 3.45 12.26 16.75
C GLY A 146 2.46 11.80 17.81
N GLN A 147 1.32 12.47 17.97
CA GLN A 147 0.29 12.05 18.91
C GLN A 147 -0.64 11.03 18.25
N TYR A 148 -0.55 9.80 18.70
CA TYR A 148 -1.41 8.70 18.28
C TYR A 148 -2.56 8.47 19.25
N PHE A 149 -3.67 7.95 18.74
CA PHE A 149 -4.85 7.61 19.54
C PHE A 149 -4.55 6.54 20.60
N PRO A 150 -5.15 6.63 21.80
CA PRO A 150 -5.90 7.78 22.30
C PRO A 150 -5.00 8.98 22.55
N MET A 151 -5.50 10.17 22.28
CA MET A 151 -4.76 11.42 22.51
C MET A 151 -5.64 12.45 23.19
N THR A 152 -5.00 13.35 23.93
CA THR A 152 -5.65 14.50 24.56
C THR A 152 -4.88 15.75 24.20
N LEU A 153 -5.60 16.78 23.74
CA LEU A 153 -5.03 18.04 23.29
C LEU A 153 -5.73 19.21 24.00
N PRO A 154 -5.03 19.87 24.92
CA PRO A 154 -5.55 21.09 25.54
C PRO A 154 -5.46 22.25 24.56
N MET A 155 -6.54 23.00 24.42
CA MET A 155 -6.59 24.22 23.62
C MET A 155 -6.06 25.40 24.45
N THR A 156 -5.00 26.05 23.97
CA THR A 156 -4.38 27.19 24.65
C THR A 156 -4.91 28.55 24.13
N THR A 157 -5.52 28.52 22.96
CA THR A 157 -6.16 29.69 22.33
C THR A 157 -7.47 29.26 21.67
N ASP A 158 -8.39 30.17 21.46
CA ASP A 158 -9.55 29.91 20.62
C ASP A 158 -9.05 29.61 19.21
N SER A 159 -9.19 28.35 18.76
CA SER A 159 -8.67 27.88 17.49
C SER A 159 -9.78 27.30 16.64
N GLY A 160 -9.78 27.67 15.37
CA GLY A 160 -10.77 27.22 14.40
C GLY A 160 -10.14 26.43 13.24
N PHE A 161 -10.89 25.48 12.73
CA PHE A 161 -10.54 24.65 11.57
C PHE A 161 -11.56 24.94 10.46
N ARG A 162 -11.10 25.33 9.27
CA ARG A 162 -11.98 25.68 8.13
C ARG A 162 -12.22 24.56 7.13
N SER A 163 -11.38 23.56 7.11
CA SER A 163 -11.53 22.40 6.23
C SER A 163 -11.22 21.15 7.03
N GLY A 164 -11.88 20.05 6.67
CA GLY A 164 -11.84 18.80 7.41
C GLY A 164 -10.49 18.44 8.05
N ILE A 165 -10.55 17.58 9.03
CA ILE A 165 -9.38 17.16 9.80
C ILE A 165 -8.75 15.93 9.14
N PRO A 166 -7.49 15.95 8.68
CA PRO A 166 -6.86 14.79 8.09
C PRO A 166 -6.67 13.66 9.11
N LEU A 167 -7.23 12.47 8.82
CA LEU A 167 -7.03 11.25 9.59
C LEU A 167 -5.97 10.39 8.92
N GLY A 168 -4.89 10.10 9.61
CA GLY A 168 -3.92 9.11 9.21
C GLY A 168 -4.22 7.77 9.87
N VAL A 169 -4.29 6.71 9.08
CA VAL A 169 -4.40 5.33 9.55
C VAL A 169 -3.21 4.55 9.01
N THR A 170 -2.38 4.07 9.92
CA THR A 170 -1.24 3.22 9.57
C THR A 170 -1.52 1.81 10.06
N LEU A 171 -1.45 0.83 9.16
CA LEU A 171 -1.58 -0.58 9.50
C LEU A 171 -0.22 -1.16 9.89
N ILE A 172 -0.21 -1.87 11.00
CA ILE A 172 0.98 -2.52 11.57
C ILE A 172 0.74 -4.03 11.59
N LYS A 173 1.71 -4.80 11.13
CA LYS A 173 1.65 -6.26 11.27
C LYS A 173 1.78 -6.66 12.73
N THR A 174 0.83 -7.41 13.23
CA THR A 174 0.81 -7.90 14.63
C THR A 174 0.89 -9.43 14.74
N GLY A 175 0.81 -10.12 13.61
CA GLY A 175 0.86 -11.58 13.54
C GLY A 175 0.65 -12.08 12.12
N ASP A 176 0.34 -13.36 11.97
CA ASP A 176 0.02 -13.94 10.67
C ASP A 176 -1.30 -13.39 10.13
N ILE A 177 -1.29 -13.05 8.84
CA ILE A 177 -2.44 -12.50 8.13
C ILE A 177 -2.89 -13.53 7.11
N SER A 178 -4.17 -13.86 7.10
CA SER A 178 -4.74 -14.73 6.07
C SER A 178 -4.67 -14.05 4.70
N PRO A 179 -4.31 -14.77 3.63
CA PRO A 179 -4.29 -14.22 2.28
C PRO A 179 -5.69 -13.87 1.79
N GLY A 180 -5.74 -13.06 0.74
CA GLY A 180 -6.98 -12.65 0.09
C GLY A 180 -7.37 -11.20 0.38
N THR A 181 -8.58 -10.85 -0.02
CA THR A 181 -9.12 -9.50 0.16
C THR A 181 -9.82 -9.37 1.51
N HIS A 182 -9.44 -8.37 2.25
CA HIS A 182 -10.04 -8.02 3.54
C HIS A 182 -10.47 -6.57 3.55
N VAL A 183 -11.42 -6.24 4.43
CA VAL A 183 -11.83 -4.86 4.68
C VAL A 183 -11.54 -4.54 6.13
N VAL A 184 -10.55 -3.69 6.37
CA VAL A 184 -10.26 -3.12 7.69
C VAL A 184 -11.30 -2.05 7.97
N THR A 185 -11.93 -2.13 9.12
CA THR A 185 -12.94 -1.16 9.57
C THR A 185 -12.57 -0.61 10.93
N GLY A 186 -12.98 0.60 11.21
CA GLY A 186 -12.84 1.20 12.53
C GLY A 186 -13.69 2.45 12.68
N THR A 187 -13.95 2.82 13.91
CA THR A 187 -14.68 4.04 14.25
C THR A 187 -13.87 4.83 15.27
N THR A 188 -13.70 6.11 15.00
CA THR A 188 -13.03 7.06 15.89
C THR A 188 -13.98 8.15 16.34
N SER A 189 -13.69 8.76 17.47
CA SER A 189 -14.46 9.90 17.97
C SER A 189 -13.56 11.02 18.45
N LEU A 190 -14.04 12.26 18.26
CA LEU A 190 -13.54 13.48 18.89
C LEU A 190 -14.56 14.00 19.88
N SER A 191 -14.07 14.33 21.06
CA SER A 191 -14.90 14.95 22.11
C SER A 191 -14.20 16.16 22.72
N ALA A 192 -15.00 17.08 23.26
CA ALA A 192 -14.53 18.20 24.08
C ALA A 192 -15.53 18.45 25.19
N GLY A 193 -15.06 18.74 26.41
CA GLY A 193 -15.95 18.93 27.58
C GLY A 193 -16.82 17.70 27.88
N GLY A 194 -16.35 16.49 27.52
CA GLY A 194 -17.13 15.26 27.70
C GLY A 194 -18.15 14.95 26.60
N GLU A 195 -18.38 15.88 25.68
CA GLU A 195 -19.34 15.70 24.57
C GLU A 195 -18.62 15.32 23.26
N VAL A 196 -19.16 14.30 22.58
CA VAL A 196 -18.66 13.88 21.25
C VAL A 196 -19.21 14.85 20.20
N PHE A 197 -18.33 15.48 19.45
CA PHE A 197 -18.72 16.37 18.36
C PHE A 197 -18.42 15.81 16.97
N GLU A 198 -17.54 14.78 16.87
CA GLU A 198 -17.30 14.08 15.61
C GLU A 198 -17.15 12.57 15.84
N THR A 199 -17.81 11.79 15.00
CA THR A 199 -17.53 10.35 14.83
C THR A 199 -17.12 10.08 13.40
N SER A 200 -16.19 9.16 13.23
CA SER A 200 -15.68 8.85 11.90
C SER A 200 -15.53 7.35 11.73
N ASP A 201 -16.32 6.83 10.80
CA ASP A 201 -16.18 5.45 10.34
C ASP A 201 -15.21 5.40 9.17
N PHE A 202 -14.34 4.41 9.15
CA PHE A 202 -13.46 4.18 8.02
C PHE A 202 -13.50 2.73 7.54
N LYS A 203 -13.30 2.58 6.22
CA LYS A 203 -13.18 1.29 5.54
C LYS A 203 -11.99 1.32 4.61
N LEU A 204 -11.08 0.39 4.80
CA LEU A 204 -9.88 0.26 3.98
C LEU A 204 -9.80 -1.15 3.44
N SER A 205 -9.94 -1.30 2.12
CA SER A 205 -9.77 -2.59 1.47
C SER A 205 -8.29 -2.91 1.32
N VAL A 206 -7.87 -4.10 1.76
CA VAL A 206 -6.50 -4.59 1.62
C VAL A 206 -6.50 -5.96 0.95
N PHE A 207 -5.53 -6.17 0.07
CA PHE A 207 -5.26 -7.47 -0.52
C PHE A 207 -3.95 -8.01 0.06
N VAL A 208 -4.00 -9.19 0.66
CA VAL A 208 -2.85 -9.89 1.22
C VAL A 208 -2.39 -10.96 0.25
N GLU A 209 -1.10 -10.91 -0.13
CA GLU A 209 -0.51 -11.86 -1.05
C GLU A 209 -0.56 -13.30 -0.51
N ASN A 210 -0.81 -14.27 -1.41
CA ASN A 210 -0.91 -15.68 -1.03
C ASN A 210 0.44 -16.29 -0.64
N CYS A 211 1.53 -15.92 -1.34
CA CYS A 211 2.89 -16.38 -1.07
C CYS A 211 3.86 -15.21 -0.91
N SER A 212 4.97 -15.48 -0.25
CA SER A 212 6.13 -14.58 -0.22
C SER A 212 7.16 -15.01 -1.25
N ILE A 213 7.84 -14.04 -1.87
CA ILE A 213 9.01 -14.30 -2.73
C ILE A 213 10.25 -14.02 -1.86
N PRO A 214 11.09 -15.04 -1.59
CA PRO A 214 12.32 -14.84 -0.84
C PRO A 214 13.23 -13.86 -1.56
N ASN A 215 13.93 -13.00 -0.81
CA ASN A 215 14.88 -12.03 -1.36
C ASN A 215 14.27 -11.14 -2.47
N LYS A 216 13.11 -10.60 -2.24
CA LYS A 216 12.41 -9.70 -3.18
C LYS A 216 13.35 -8.61 -3.69
N GLY A 217 13.54 -8.54 -5.01
CA GLY A 217 14.49 -7.65 -5.66
C GLY A 217 15.89 -8.24 -5.91
N ALA A 218 16.16 -9.48 -5.48
CA ALA A 218 17.37 -10.18 -5.86
C ALA A 218 17.32 -10.63 -7.32
N THR A 219 18.49 -10.78 -7.93
CA THR A 219 18.65 -11.31 -9.28
C THR A 219 18.89 -12.81 -9.21
N THR A 220 18.06 -13.59 -9.89
CA THR A 220 18.34 -15.01 -10.16
C THR A 220 19.10 -15.11 -11.48
N GLN A 221 20.27 -15.71 -11.46
CA GLN A 221 21.06 -15.95 -12.65
C GLN A 221 20.72 -17.32 -13.23
N VAL A 222 20.32 -17.35 -14.50
CA VAL A 222 20.16 -18.57 -15.28
C VAL A 222 21.39 -18.71 -16.16
N VAL A 223 22.23 -19.72 -15.89
CA VAL A 223 23.42 -20.01 -16.69
C VAL A 223 22.97 -20.80 -17.90
N MET A 224 23.21 -20.23 -19.08
CA MET A 224 22.95 -20.90 -20.37
C MET A 224 24.22 -21.56 -20.86
N ASP A 225 24.11 -22.81 -21.27
CA ASP A 225 25.26 -23.52 -21.87
C ASP A 225 25.69 -22.86 -23.19
N GLU A 226 26.96 -23.03 -23.53
CA GLU A 226 27.46 -22.62 -24.85
C GLU A 226 26.69 -23.33 -25.95
N ALA A 227 26.07 -22.55 -26.82
CA ALA A 227 25.33 -23.08 -27.96
C ALA A 227 26.07 -22.78 -29.26
N SER A 228 26.34 -23.84 -30.03
CA SER A 228 26.84 -23.67 -31.40
C SER A 228 25.74 -23.02 -32.25
N ILE A 229 26.02 -21.87 -32.82
CA ILE A 229 25.10 -21.17 -33.74
C ILE A 229 24.71 -22.06 -34.93
N ILE A 230 25.61 -22.93 -35.37
CA ILE A 230 25.38 -23.89 -36.49
C ILE A 230 24.30 -24.90 -36.09
N ASN A 231 24.28 -25.30 -34.82
CA ASN A 231 23.33 -26.29 -34.29
C ASN A 231 22.01 -25.68 -33.77
N LEU A 232 21.87 -24.36 -33.77
CA LEU A 232 20.59 -23.68 -33.49
C LEU A 232 19.62 -23.80 -34.70
N ASN A 233 18.94 -24.94 -34.81
CA ASN A 233 17.99 -25.18 -35.90
C ASN A 233 16.57 -25.50 -35.38
N PRO A 234 15.72 -24.54 -35.14
CA PRO A 234 15.98 -23.11 -34.87
C PRO A 234 16.37 -22.81 -33.42
N THR A 235 16.39 -23.80 -32.51
CA THR A 235 16.54 -23.62 -31.05
C THR A 235 17.69 -24.45 -30.48
N GLY A 236 18.30 -23.99 -29.40
CA GLY A 236 19.24 -24.73 -28.56
C GLY A 236 18.54 -25.56 -27.47
N PRO A 237 19.34 -26.27 -26.64
CA PRO A 237 18.81 -27.00 -25.49
C PRO A 237 18.16 -26.08 -24.48
N ALA A 238 17.12 -26.60 -23.81
CA ALA A 238 16.43 -25.88 -22.74
C ALA A 238 17.20 -26.02 -21.42
N GLN A 239 17.38 -24.92 -20.71
CA GLN A 239 17.98 -24.84 -19.37
C GLN A 239 16.92 -24.56 -18.35
N PRO A 240 16.75 -25.38 -17.32
CA PRO A 240 15.72 -25.16 -16.29
C PRO A 240 16.10 -24.01 -15.35
N PHE A 241 15.11 -23.30 -14.92
CA PHE A 241 15.20 -22.35 -13.80
C PHE A 241 13.90 -22.31 -13.01
N SER A 242 13.95 -21.77 -11.80
CA SER A 242 12.78 -21.76 -10.92
C SER A 242 12.65 -20.47 -10.14
N ILE A 243 11.41 -20.15 -9.76
CA ILE A 243 11.06 -19.08 -8.84
C ILE A 243 10.54 -19.72 -7.55
N PRO A 244 11.28 -19.65 -6.44
CA PRO A 244 10.82 -20.15 -5.17
C PRO A 244 9.74 -19.20 -4.59
N LEU A 245 8.68 -19.80 -4.08
CA LEU A 245 7.62 -19.14 -3.30
C LEU A 245 7.63 -19.75 -1.90
N THR A 246 7.55 -18.91 -0.87
CA THR A 246 7.60 -19.37 0.51
C THR A 246 6.39 -18.90 1.29
N ASN A 247 6.10 -19.62 2.39
CA ASN A 247 4.98 -19.30 3.28
C ASN A 247 3.64 -19.15 2.53
N CYS A 248 3.43 -19.94 1.49
CA CYS A 248 2.19 -19.93 0.77
C CYS A 248 1.02 -20.39 1.66
N SER A 249 -0.11 -19.76 1.47
CA SER A 249 -1.34 -20.13 2.16
C SER A 249 -2.50 -20.05 1.19
N THR A 250 -3.33 -21.04 1.22
CA THR A 250 -4.59 -21.08 0.48
C THR A 250 -5.64 -20.34 1.31
N GLY A 251 -6.26 -19.29 0.74
CA GLY A 251 -7.42 -18.64 1.33
C GLY A 251 -8.67 -19.53 1.30
N PRO A 252 -9.77 -19.10 1.93
CA PRO A 252 -11.03 -19.85 1.93
C PRO A 252 -11.71 -19.95 0.56
N ALA A 253 -11.26 -19.18 -0.44
CA ALA A 253 -11.80 -19.23 -1.80
C ALA A 253 -10.97 -20.13 -2.70
N SER A 254 -11.64 -20.81 -3.63
CA SER A 254 -11.09 -21.76 -4.60
C SER A 254 -10.07 -21.18 -5.61
N ASP A 255 -9.73 -19.91 -5.51
CA ASP A 255 -9.03 -19.17 -6.56
C ASP A 255 -7.55 -18.91 -6.22
N ASN A 256 -6.87 -19.95 -5.70
CA ASN A 256 -5.45 -19.88 -5.42
C ASN A 256 -4.64 -20.31 -6.66
N ILE A 257 -4.74 -19.55 -7.73
CA ILE A 257 -4.00 -19.79 -8.95
C ILE A 257 -2.89 -18.76 -9.08
N ALA A 258 -1.64 -19.23 -9.14
CA ALA A 258 -0.50 -18.37 -9.40
C ALA A 258 -0.43 -18.02 -10.89
N ASN A 259 -0.28 -16.74 -11.17
CA ASN A 259 0.01 -16.21 -12.51
C ASN A 259 1.36 -15.53 -12.48
N VAL A 260 2.16 -15.72 -13.53
CA VAL A 260 3.45 -15.06 -13.69
C VAL A 260 3.41 -14.18 -14.93
N LEU A 261 4.00 -13.01 -14.82
CA LEU A 261 4.29 -12.11 -15.93
C LEU A 261 5.79 -11.92 -15.99
N PHE A 262 6.39 -12.18 -17.16
CA PHE A 262 7.77 -11.81 -17.45
C PHE A 262 7.82 -10.63 -18.40
N ASP A 263 8.78 -9.71 -18.15
CA ASP A 263 8.99 -8.51 -18.96
C ASP A 263 10.48 -8.24 -19.14
N GLY A 264 10.90 -7.95 -20.37
CA GLY A 264 12.29 -7.58 -20.66
C GLY A 264 12.69 -6.27 -20.01
N ILE A 265 13.85 -6.24 -19.33
CA ILE A 265 14.39 -5.08 -18.65
C ILE A 265 15.89 -4.89 -18.93
N GLY A 266 16.47 -3.76 -18.51
CA GLY A 266 17.92 -3.54 -18.55
C GLY A 266 18.51 -3.53 -19.96
N GLY A 267 17.75 -3.16 -20.97
CA GLY A 267 18.15 -3.12 -22.38
C GLY A 267 17.68 -4.33 -23.18
N SER A 268 17.14 -5.36 -22.54
CA SER A 268 16.39 -6.43 -23.21
C SER A 268 14.96 -5.99 -23.49
N SER A 269 14.41 -6.42 -24.61
CA SER A 269 13.03 -6.15 -25.02
C SER A 269 12.24 -7.45 -25.16
N ASN A 270 10.92 -7.35 -25.22
CA ASN A 270 10.04 -8.46 -25.61
C ASN A 270 10.06 -8.55 -27.15
N ALA A 271 11.09 -9.18 -27.72
CA ALA A 271 11.34 -9.22 -29.17
C ALA A 271 10.25 -9.97 -29.94
N ASP A 272 9.74 -11.06 -29.37
CA ASP A 272 8.52 -11.76 -29.81
C ASP A 272 7.76 -12.19 -28.56
N ALA A 273 6.86 -11.30 -28.11
CA ALA A 273 6.14 -11.46 -26.85
C ALA A 273 5.26 -12.72 -26.85
N SER A 274 4.63 -13.05 -27.97
CA SER A 274 3.71 -14.21 -28.07
C SER A 274 4.45 -15.53 -27.99
N ASN A 275 5.67 -15.60 -28.49
CA ASN A 275 6.53 -16.76 -28.48
C ASN A 275 7.56 -16.74 -27.33
N GLY A 276 7.44 -15.81 -26.39
CA GLY A 276 8.28 -15.77 -25.20
C GLY A 276 9.73 -15.35 -25.45
N VAL A 277 10.02 -14.62 -26.54
CA VAL A 277 11.40 -14.30 -26.94
C VAL A 277 11.84 -12.94 -26.40
N LEU A 278 12.86 -12.97 -25.55
CA LEU A 278 13.60 -11.80 -25.11
C LEU A 278 14.68 -11.42 -26.12
N GLY A 279 14.77 -10.15 -26.46
CA GLY A 279 15.92 -9.57 -27.13
C GLY A 279 17.13 -9.52 -26.21
N LEU A 280 18.32 -9.63 -26.79
CA LEU A 280 19.56 -9.54 -26.03
C LEU A 280 19.78 -8.14 -25.46
N ASP A 281 20.45 -8.05 -24.34
CA ASP A 281 20.82 -6.78 -23.74
C ASP A 281 21.96 -6.08 -24.51
N LYS A 282 22.19 -4.81 -24.20
CA LYS A 282 23.21 -3.99 -24.89
C LYS A 282 24.66 -4.43 -24.65
N SER A 283 24.91 -5.29 -23.66
CA SER A 283 26.24 -5.83 -23.39
C SER A 283 26.57 -7.05 -24.26
N SER A 284 25.58 -7.60 -24.92
CA SER A 284 25.72 -8.78 -25.81
C SER A 284 26.42 -8.39 -27.09
N LYS A 285 27.29 -9.32 -27.57
CA LYS A 285 28.01 -9.20 -28.85
C LYS A 285 27.39 -10.08 -29.95
N ALA A 286 26.63 -11.09 -29.56
CA ALA A 286 25.88 -11.90 -30.49
C ALA A 286 24.74 -11.12 -31.14
N SER A 287 24.34 -11.50 -32.34
CA SER A 287 23.17 -10.95 -33.01
C SER A 287 22.42 -12.01 -33.80
N GLY A 288 21.13 -11.74 -34.09
CA GLY A 288 20.25 -12.68 -34.79
C GLY A 288 19.87 -13.92 -33.95
N ILE A 289 20.01 -13.83 -32.66
CA ILE A 289 19.52 -14.80 -31.68
C ILE A 289 18.78 -14.05 -30.54
N GLY A 290 17.93 -14.76 -29.82
CA GLY A 290 17.25 -14.32 -28.61
C GLY A 290 17.25 -15.39 -27.55
N ILE A 291 16.68 -15.07 -26.38
CA ILE A 291 16.43 -16.04 -25.31
C ILE A 291 14.94 -16.27 -25.19
N GLN A 292 14.50 -17.49 -25.46
CA GLN A 292 13.09 -17.87 -25.36
C GLN A 292 12.81 -18.46 -23.99
N LEU A 293 11.82 -17.91 -23.29
CA LEU A 293 11.28 -18.47 -22.07
C LEU A 293 10.20 -19.51 -22.40
N LEU A 294 10.23 -20.61 -21.66
CA LEU A 294 9.34 -21.75 -21.85
C LEU A 294 8.66 -22.09 -20.52
N LYS A 295 7.52 -22.73 -20.61
CA LYS A 295 6.84 -23.36 -19.47
C LYS A 295 7.69 -24.50 -18.90
N GLU A 296 7.23 -25.09 -17.80
CA GLU A 296 7.86 -26.22 -17.12
C GLU A 296 8.11 -27.41 -18.05
N ASP A 297 7.26 -27.62 -19.05
CA ASP A 297 7.41 -28.71 -20.04
C ASP A 297 8.66 -28.60 -20.93
N GLY A 298 9.37 -27.47 -20.87
CA GLY A 298 10.57 -27.19 -21.68
C GLY A 298 10.30 -27.02 -23.18
N VAL A 299 9.04 -26.99 -23.61
CA VAL A 299 8.63 -26.95 -25.03
C VAL A 299 7.73 -25.78 -25.33
N THR A 300 6.68 -25.58 -24.51
CA THR A 300 5.67 -24.56 -24.74
C THR A 300 6.21 -23.16 -24.43
N PRO A 301 6.17 -22.20 -25.37
CA PRO A 301 6.57 -20.83 -25.12
C PRO A 301 5.78 -20.18 -23.99
N PHE A 302 6.48 -19.41 -23.14
CA PHE A 302 5.85 -18.60 -22.11
C PHE A 302 5.68 -17.16 -22.61
N PRO A 303 4.45 -16.65 -22.82
CA PRO A 303 4.25 -15.33 -23.39
C PRO A 303 4.76 -14.22 -22.44
N LEU A 304 5.40 -13.19 -23.01
CA LEU A 304 5.90 -12.02 -22.28
C LEU A 304 4.87 -10.89 -22.25
N GLY A 305 4.99 -10.00 -21.25
CA GLY A 305 4.13 -8.84 -21.11
C GLY A 305 2.68 -9.16 -20.73
N LYS A 306 2.39 -10.42 -20.42
CA LYS A 306 1.04 -10.91 -20.08
C LYS A 306 1.09 -11.84 -18.88
N ALA A 307 0.26 -11.57 -17.86
CA ALA A 307 0.09 -12.50 -16.75
C ALA A 307 -0.49 -13.83 -17.27
N THR A 308 0.25 -14.91 -17.06
CA THR A 308 -0.07 -16.25 -17.55
C THR A 308 -0.15 -17.21 -16.38
N GLN A 309 -1.21 -17.98 -16.34
CA GLN A 309 -1.43 -19.01 -15.32
C GLN A 309 -0.33 -20.08 -15.36
N VAL A 310 0.22 -20.40 -14.18
CA VAL A 310 1.30 -21.39 -14.03
C VAL A 310 0.91 -22.58 -13.16
N GLY A 311 -0.03 -22.42 -12.24
CA GLY A 311 -0.50 -23.53 -11.41
C GLY A 311 -1.31 -23.09 -10.19
N ALA A 312 -1.81 -24.07 -9.45
CA ALA A 312 -2.45 -23.82 -8.17
C ALA A 312 -1.41 -23.50 -7.09
N VAL A 313 -1.79 -22.65 -6.15
CA VAL A 313 -0.99 -22.37 -4.95
C VAL A 313 -1.20 -23.50 -3.95
N GLU A 314 -0.12 -24.11 -3.51
CA GLU A 314 -0.10 -25.11 -2.45
C GLU A 314 0.32 -24.49 -1.11
N LYS A 315 -0.16 -25.05 0.00
CA LYS A 315 0.22 -24.57 1.33
C LYS A 315 1.68 -24.91 1.66
N GLY A 316 2.43 -23.94 2.15
CA GLY A 316 3.84 -24.09 2.52
C GLY A 316 4.77 -23.49 1.45
N ASP A 317 5.93 -24.06 1.30
CA ASP A 317 6.89 -23.63 0.27
C ASP A 317 6.63 -24.38 -1.02
N MET A 318 6.65 -23.65 -2.13
CA MET A 318 6.50 -24.21 -3.46
C MET A 318 7.46 -23.55 -4.45
N THR A 319 7.58 -24.15 -5.62
CA THR A 319 8.49 -23.68 -6.67
C THR A 319 7.76 -23.63 -8.00
N LEU A 320 7.89 -22.52 -8.70
CA LEU A 320 7.40 -22.37 -10.06
C LEU A 320 8.57 -22.66 -11.03
N ASN A 321 8.41 -23.69 -11.87
CA ASN A 321 9.45 -24.17 -12.77
C ASN A 321 9.25 -23.63 -14.18
N PHE A 322 10.37 -23.27 -14.81
CA PHE A 322 10.43 -22.73 -16.16
C PHE A 322 11.69 -23.23 -16.86
N ASN A 323 11.78 -22.97 -18.15
CA ASN A 323 12.99 -23.21 -18.93
C ASN A 323 13.33 -21.99 -19.79
N ALA A 324 14.59 -21.88 -20.16
CA ALA A 324 15.08 -20.89 -21.10
C ALA A 324 15.97 -21.57 -22.17
N ARG A 325 15.94 -21.10 -23.41
CA ARG A 325 16.79 -21.58 -24.46
C ARG A 325 17.18 -20.48 -25.43
N TYR A 326 18.29 -20.67 -26.13
CA TYR A 326 18.59 -19.84 -27.28
C TYR A 326 17.65 -20.15 -28.45
N ILE A 327 17.26 -19.12 -29.17
CA ILE A 327 16.46 -19.23 -30.39
C ILE A 327 17.05 -18.34 -31.48
N ARG A 328 17.09 -18.84 -32.71
CA ARG A 328 17.49 -18.06 -33.86
C ARG A 328 16.36 -17.07 -34.25
N THR A 329 16.70 -15.79 -34.35
CA THR A 329 15.78 -14.71 -34.75
C THR A 329 16.12 -14.10 -36.12
N SER A 330 17.24 -14.53 -36.73
CA SER A 330 17.67 -14.07 -38.05
C SER A 330 18.28 -15.21 -38.87
N ALA A 331 18.19 -15.12 -40.17
CA ALA A 331 18.81 -16.09 -41.10
C ALA A 331 20.34 -16.11 -41.01
N LYS A 332 20.97 -15.00 -40.56
CA LYS A 332 22.43 -14.86 -40.46
C LYS A 332 22.84 -14.44 -39.03
N PRO A 333 22.76 -15.34 -38.06
CA PRO A 333 23.19 -15.02 -36.72
C PRO A 333 24.71 -14.85 -36.65
N GLN A 334 25.18 -13.98 -35.73
CA GLN A 334 26.58 -13.73 -35.46
C GLN A 334 26.95 -14.25 -34.08
N PRO A 335 28.12 -14.88 -33.87
CA PRO A 335 28.55 -15.37 -32.59
C PRO A 335 28.94 -14.26 -31.64
N GLY A 336 28.87 -14.55 -30.34
CA GLY A 336 29.28 -13.63 -29.28
C GLY A 336 28.56 -13.92 -27.95
N SER A 337 28.83 -13.12 -26.96
CA SER A 337 28.08 -13.16 -25.70
C SER A 337 26.60 -12.86 -25.94
N ALA A 338 25.72 -13.61 -25.29
CA ALA A 338 24.28 -13.49 -25.46
C ALA A 338 23.58 -13.47 -24.09
N ASN A 339 23.30 -12.27 -23.61
CA ASN A 339 22.67 -12.05 -22.31
C ASN A 339 21.32 -11.38 -22.50
N ALA A 340 20.36 -11.74 -21.66
CA ALA A 340 19.08 -11.03 -21.54
C ALA A 340 18.70 -10.89 -20.07
N LYS A 341 17.88 -9.89 -19.79
CA LYS A 341 17.34 -9.63 -18.46
C LYS A 341 15.84 -9.51 -18.53
N ALA A 342 15.15 -10.16 -17.62
CA ALA A 342 13.72 -10.01 -17.44
C ALA A 342 13.39 -9.78 -15.96
N SER A 343 12.38 -8.96 -15.70
CA SER A 343 11.68 -8.96 -14.42
C SER A 343 10.55 -9.98 -14.45
N PHE A 344 10.15 -10.44 -13.28
CA PHE A 344 8.93 -11.22 -13.13
C PHE A 344 8.04 -10.63 -12.04
N THR A 345 6.74 -10.81 -12.23
CA THR A 345 5.71 -10.47 -11.24
C THR A 345 4.84 -11.70 -11.03
N VAL A 346 4.64 -12.10 -9.78
CA VAL A 346 3.70 -13.15 -9.40
C VAL A 346 2.43 -12.49 -8.89
N SER A 347 1.28 -12.92 -9.40
CA SER A 347 -0.05 -12.50 -8.94
C SER A 347 -0.92 -13.72 -8.71
N TYR A 348 -1.96 -13.56 -7.90
CA TYR A 348 -2.84 -14.67 -7.52
C TYR A 348 -4.30 -14.31 -7.86
N LYS A 349 -5.05 -15.30 -8.33
CA LYS A 349 -6.47 -15.20 -8.62
C LYS A 349 -7.22 -16.34 -7.95
#